data_3ec81b94d7170fc9bad7629de7106606
#
_entry.id   3ec81b94d7170fc9bad7629de7106606
#
_cell.length_a   1.000
_cell.length_b   1.000
_cell.length_c   1.000
_cell.angle_alpha   90.00
_cell.angle_beta   90.00
_cell.angle_gamma   90.00
#
_symmetry.space_group_name_H-M   'P 1'
#
loop_
_entity.id
_entity.type
_entity.pdbx_description
1 polymer ?
#
loop_
_entity_poly.entity_id
_entity_poly.type
_entity_poly.pdbx_seq_one_letter_code
_entity_poly.pdbx_strand_id
1 'polypeptide(L)'
;TRFDRVLDIFHQAKQLPLVEKFKGDSLTFVAGSSWGPDEDIFIKYFNEHPEMKLVIAPHVVSDSHLREILDKVKRPCIRYTEATEENVTQADCLIIDCYGLLSSIYRYGEISYIGGGFGVGIHNVLEAAVYGIPVIFGPNNKKFREAQHLLEQKGGFEVTGYDDFKRLMDKFLSDEAYLQQAGKAAGNYVNHNAGALEKIMKDITL
;
A
#
# COMPACT_ATOMS: atom_id res chain seq x y z
N THR A 1 -13.70 12.99 -12.01
CA THR A 1 -12.48 13.36 -11.25
C THR A 1 -11.58 12.15 -11.01
N ARG A 2 -10.36 12.37 -10.50
CA ARG A 2 -9.47 11.30 -10.08
C ARG A 2 -10.09 10.44 -8.98
N PHE A 3 -10.82 11.06 -8.08
CA PHE A 3 -11.50 10.38 -6.97
C PHE A 3 -12.61 9.47 -7.46
N ASP A 4 -13.41 9.92 -8.41
CA ASP A 4 -14.48 9.10 -8.99
C ASP A 4 -13.90 7.89 -9.72
N ARG A 5 -12.81 8.09 -10.48
CA ARG A 5 -12.12 7.00 -11.17
C ARG A 5 -11.56 5.97 -10.19
N VAL A 6 -10.98 6.41 -9.08
CA VAL A 6 -10.46 5.51 -8.05
C VAL A 6 -11.57 4.72 -7.39
N LEU A 7 -12.74 5.34 -7.15
CA LEU A 7 -13.91 4.64 -6.63
C LEU A 7 -14.44 3.59 -7.62
N ASP A 8 -14.48 3.92 -8.91
CA ASP A 8 -14.88 2.95 -9.94
C ASP A 8 -13.94 1.74 -9.95
N ILE A 9 -12.64 1.97 -9.90
CA ILE A 9 -11.62 0.91 -9.81
C ILE A 9 -11.82 0.10 -8.53
N PHE A 10 -12.09 0.74 -7.41
CA PHE A 10 -12.37 0.09 -6.12
C PHE A 10 -13.59 -0.83 -6.21
N HIS A 11 -14.69 -0.36 -6.81
CA HIS A 11 -15.92 -1.16 -6.98
C HIS A 11 -15.74 -2.33 -7.94
N GLN A 12 -14.80 -2.22 -8.88
CA GLN A 12 -14.46 -3.27 -9.84
C GLN A 12 -13.30 -4.15 -9.38
N ALA A 13 -12.77 -3.93 -8.16
CA ALA A 13 -11.63 -4.66 -7.64
C ALA A 13 -11.88 -6.17 -7.62
N LYS A 14 -10.89 -6.90 -8.11
CA LYS A 14 -10.94 -8.36 -8.18
C LYS A 14 -10.77 -8.97 -6.80
N GLN A 15 -11.44 -10.08 -6.56
CA GLN A 15 -11.08 -10.95 -5.46
C GLN A 15 -9.85 -11.77 -5.86
N LEU A 16 -8.89 -11.87 -4.95
CA LEU A 16 -7.64 -12.59 -5.17
C LEU A 16 -7.50 -13.69 -4.11
N PRO A 17 -8.05 -14.89 -4.38
CA PRO A 17 -8.11 -15.97 -3.38
C PRO A 17 -6.74 -16.37 -2.84
N LEU A 18 -5.69 -16.36 -3.66
CA LEU A 18 -4.34 -16.69 -3.20
C LEU A 18 -3.79 -15.64 -2.23
N VAL A 19 -4.07 -14.36 -2.47
CA VAL A 19 -3.65 -13.29 -1.56
C VAL A 19 -4.43 -13.37 -0.25
N GLU A 20 -5.73 -13.62 -0.32
CA GLU A 20 -6.57 -13.82 0.86
C GLU A 20 -6.06 -14.98 1.71
N LYS A 21 -5.73 -16.09 1.09
CA LYS A 21 -5.20 -17.27 1.77
C LYS A 21 -3.80 -17.03 2.35
N PHE A 22 -2.95 -16.31 1.62
CA PHE A 22 -1.66 -15.85 2.11
C PHE A 22 -1.82 -15.02 3.39
N LYS A 23 -2.70 -14.04 3.37
CA LYS A 23 -2.95 -13.14 4.49
C LYS A 23 -3.45 -13.86 5.73
N GLY A 24 -4.47 -14.71 5.58
CA GLY A 24 -5.17 -15.29 6.73
C GLY A 24 -5.66 -14.20 7.68
N ASP A 25 -5.35 -14.34 8.97
CA ASP A 25 -5.69 -13.38 10.02
C ASP A 25 -4.54 -12.43 10.38
N SER A 26 -3.45 -12.47 9.64
CA SER A 26 -2.24 -11.70 9.94
C SER A 26 -2.36 -10.25 9.48
N LEU A 27 -1.84 -9.32 10.29
CA LEU A 27 -1.62 -7.94 9.85
C LEU A 27 -0.69 -7.95 8.63
N THR A 28 -1.14 -7.32 7.56
CA THR A 28 -0.46 -7.33 6.27
C THR A 28 -0.11 -5.92 5.82
N PHE A 29 1.17 -5.74 5.50
CA PHE A 29 1.71 -4.51 4.91
C PHE A 29 1.79 -4.70 3.40
N VAL A 30 1.20 -3.78 2.64
CA VAL A 30 1.21 -3.82 1.17
C VAL A 30 2.03 -2.67 0.63
N ALA A 31 3.13 -2.99 -0.04
CA ALA A 31 3.98 -2.02 -0.72
C ALA A 31 3.71 -2.05 -2.23
N GLY A 32 3.24 -0.94 -2.77
CA GLY A 32 2.96 -0.81 -4.20
C GLY A 32 3.94 0.08 -4.92
N SER A 33 4.27 -0.27 -6.16
CA SER A 33 5.16 0.49 -7.04
C SER A 33 6.50 0.82 -6.41
N SER A 34 7.07 -0.13 -5.68
CA SER A 34 8.30 0.08 -4.92
C SER A 34 9.55 0.05 -5.80
N TRP A 35 10.55 0.81 -5.35
CA TRP A 35 11.90 0.84 -5.90
C TRP A 35 12.89 0.37 -4.84
N GLY A 36 14.16 0.15 -5.25
CA GLY A 36 15.21 -0.34 -4.34
C GLY A 36 15.30 0.41 -3.01
N PRO A 37 15.37 1.76 -2.98
CA PRO A 37 15.43 2.51 -1.72
C PRO A 37 14.23 2.32 -0.80
N ASP A 38 13.02 2.17 -1.37
CA ASP A 38 11.81 1.86 -0.60
C ASP A 38 11.94 0.49 0.05
N GLU A 39 12.34 -0.49 -0.73
CA GLU A 39 12.46 -1.90 -0.32
C GLU A 39 13.52 -2.07 0.79
N ASP A 40 14.61 -1.32 0.74
CA ASP A 40 15.63 -1.32 1.80
C ASP A 40 15.04 -0.95 3.16
N ILE A 41 14.05 -0.06 3.18
CA ILE A 41 13.43 0.42 4.42
C ILE A 41 12.42 -0.60 4.95
N PHE A 42 11.39 -0.95 4.17
CA PHE A 42 10.31 -1.77 4.73
C PHE A 42 10.67 -3.25 4.84
N ILE A 43 11.57 -3.78 4.01
CA ILE A 43 12.02 -5.18 4.16
C ILE A 43 12.84 -5.36 5.42
N LYS A 44 13.71 -4.40 5.76
CA LYS A 44 14.48 -4.44 7.00
C LYS A 44 13.56 -4.54 8.22
N TYR A 45 12.52 -3.72 8.26
CA TYR A 45 11.53 -3.76 9.34
C TYR A 45 10.79 -5.10 9.38
N PHE A 46 10.31 -5.56 8.23
CA PHE A 46 9.62 -6.84 8.10
C PHE A 46 10.44 -8.02 8.59
N ASN A 47 11.74 -8.07 8.27
CA ASN A 47 12.63 -9.15 8.70
C ASN A 47 12.71 -9.28 10.23
N GLU A 48 12.51 -8.19 10.96
CA GLU A 48 12.61 -8.13 12.42
C GLU A 48 11.24 -8.24 13.12
N HIS A 49 10.14 -8.28 12.38
CA HIS A 49 8.77 -8.24 12.92
C HIS A 49 7.93 -9.41 12.41
N PRO A 50 8.04 -10.59 13.08
CA PRO A 50 7.34 -11.80 12.63
C PRO A 50 5.81 -11.72 12.76
N GLU A 51 5.28 -10.73 13.49
CA GLU A 51 3.85 -10.50 13.66
C GLU A 51 3.16 -9.96 12.40
N MET A 52 3.91 -9.48 11.41
CA MET A 52 3.31 -8.97 10.17
C MET A 52 3.75 -9.75 8.94
N LYS A 53 2.87 -9.77 7.95
CA LYS A 53 3.13 -10.25 6.60
C LYS A 53 3.38 -9.10 5.64
N LEU A 54 4.06 -9.37 4.54
CA LEU A 54 4.45 -8.38 3.54
C LEU A 54 4.01 -8.82 2.14
N VAL A 55 3.32 -7.93 1.44
CA VAL A 55 3.06 -8.05 0.00
C VAL A 55 3.81 -6.94 -0.70
N ILE A 56 4.64 -7.30 -1.68
CA ILE A 56 5.44 -6.35 -2.47
C ILE A 56 4.99 -6.43 -3.93
N ALA A 57 4.51 -5.32 -4.48
CA ALA A 57 4.27 -5.16 -5.91
C ALA A 57 5.28 -4.15 -6.46
N PRO A 58 6.47 -4.60 -6.92
CA PRO A 58 7.52 -3.69 -7.35
C PRO A 58 7.13 -2.94 -8.62
N HIS A 59 7.68 -1.73 -8.79
CA HIS A 59 7.43 -0.92 -9.99
C HIS A 59 7.99 -1.59 -11.25
N VAL A 60 9.17 -2.18 -11.14
CA VAL A 60 9.80 -2.93 -12.23
C VAL A 60 9.83 -4.41 -11.88
N VAL A 61 9.16 -5.21 -12.72
CA VAL A 61 9.15 -6.67 -12.61
C VAL A 61 10.17 -7.24 -13.59
N SER A 62 11.43 -7.26 -13.20
CA SER A 62 12.53 -7.89 -13.93
C SER A 62 13.17 -8.96 -13.07
N ASP A 63 13.79 -9.96 -13.70
CA ASP A 63 14.47 -11.03 -12.95
C ASP A 63 15.55 -10.49 -12.03
N SER A 64 16.32 -9.49 -12.46
CA SER A 64 17.34 -8.87 -11.63
C SER A 64 16.77 -8.17 -10.42
N HIS A 65 15.69 -7.41 -10.59
CA HIS A 65 15.05 -6.71 -9.48
C HIS A 65 14.39 -7.68 -8.49
N LEU A 66 13.73 -8.71 -9.00
CA LEU A 66 13.14 -9.75 -8.16
C LEU A 66 14.19 -10.49 -7.33
N ARG A 67 15.37 -10.75 -7.90
CA ARG A 67 16.49 -11.33 -7.14
C ARG A 67 16.98 -10.40 -6.03
N GLU A 68 17.08 -9.09 -6.30
CA GLU A 68 17.45 -8.11 -5.28
C GLU A 68 16.46 -8.13 -4.10
N ILE A 69 15.17 -8.20 -4.38
CA ILE A 69 14.14 -8.31 -3.34
C ILE A 69 14.32 -9.61 -2.56
N LEU A 70 14.46 -10.74 -3.25
CA LEU A 70 14.63 -12.04 -2.62
C LEU A 70 15.88 -12.10 -1.73
N ASP A 71 16.96 -11.44 -2.14
CA ASP A 71 18.20 -11.37 -1.35
C ASP A 71 18.02 -10.57 -0.06
N LYS A 72 17.16 -9.55 -0.07
CA LYS A 72 16.87 -8.71 1.11
C LYS A 72 15.93 -9.38 2.11
N VAL A 73 14.98 -10.18 1.63
CA VAL A 73 13.98 -10.86 2.47
C VAL A 73 14.61 -12.06 3.17
N LYS A 74 14.56 -12.09 4.51
CA LYS A 74 15.13 -13.15 5.35
C LYS A 74 14.09 -14.11 5.93
N ARG A 75 12.83 -13.91 5.59
CA ARG A 75 11.70 -14.75 5.99
C ARG A 75 11.15 -15.51 4.78
N PRO A 76 10.36 -16.58 4.97
CA PRO A 76 9.80 -17.33 3.84
C PRO A 76 9.05 -16.43 2.85
N CYS A 77 9.48 -16.48 1.59
CA CYS A 77 8.99 -15.61 0.53
C CYS A 77 8.62 -16.43 -0.71
N ILE A 78 7.52 -16.06 -1.36
CA ILE A 78 7.05 -16.70 -2.58
C ILE A 78 6.66 -15.66 -3.62
N ARG A 79 6.87 -16.00 -4.90
CA ARG A 79 6.38 -15.20 -6.04
C ARG A 79 4.93 -15.58 -6.35
N TYR A 80 4.11 -14.60 -6.68
CA TYR A 80 2.70 -14.82 -6.96
C TYR A 80 2.45 -15.79 -8.11
N THR A 81 3.26 -15.71 -9.18
CA THR A 81 3.13 -16.63 -10.33
C THR A 81 3.47 -18.09 -9.99
N GLU A 82 4.18 -18.33 -8.90
CA GLU A 82 4.52 -19.66 -8.39
C GLU A 82 3.66 -20.07 -7.20
N ALA A 83 2.76 -19.20 -6.75
CA ALA A 83 1.92 -19.46 -5.59
C ALA A 83 0.80 -20.45 -5.90
N THR A 84 0.58 -21.36 -4.96
CA THR A 84 -0.53 -22.31 -4.93
C THR A 84 -1.27 -22.19 -3.61
N GLU A 85 -2.45 -22.77 -3.52
CA GLU A 85 -3.21 -22.78 -2.27
C GLU A 85 -2.45 -23.43 -1.11
N GLU A 86 -1.58 -24.38 -1.41
CA GLU A 86 -0.80 -25.10 -0.40
C GLU A 86 0.43 -24.30 0.05
N ASN A 87 1.24 -23.79 -0.89
CA ASN A 87 2.50 -23.15 -0.55
C ASN A 87 2.36 -21.72 -0.04
N VAL A 88 1.31 -21.02 -0.42
CA VAL A 88 1.07 -19.63 -0.02
C VAL A 88 0.84 -19.49 1.49
N THR A 89 0.33 -20.52 2.15
CA THR A 89 0.08 -20.50 3.60
C THR A 89 1.37 -20.59 4.42
N GLN A 90 2.47 -21.02 3.81
CA GLN A 90 3.76 -21.16 4.46
C GLN A 90 4.68 -19.96 4.28
N ALA A 91 4.27 -19.01 3.45
CA ALA A 91 5.03 -17.79 3.17
C ALA A 91 4.61 -16.65 4.09
N ASP A 92 5.56 -15.77 4.42
CA ASP A 92 5.34 -14.52 5.15
C ASP A 92 5.47 -13.29 4.24
N CYS A 93 6.08 -13.46 3.08
CA CYS A 93 6.22 -12.44 2.06
C CYS A 93 5.70 -12.97 0.72
N LEU A 94 4.90 -12.17 0.04
CA LEU A 94 4.38 -12.45 -1.29
C LEU A 94 4.84 -11.35 -2.24
N ILE A 95 5.60 -11.72 -3.27
CA ILE A 95 6.06 -10.80 -4.31
C ILE A 95 5.11 -10.90 -5.49
N ILE A 96 4.49 -9.80 -5.86
CA ILE A 96 3.61 -9.73 -7.02
C ILE A 96 4.47 -9.49 -8.25
N ASP A 97 4.80 -10.57 -8.93
CA ASP A 97 5.68 -10.60 -10.09
C ASP A 97 4.95 -10.55 -11.44
N CYS A 98 3.78 -9.92 -11.43
CA CYS A 98 2.96 -9.65 -12.61
C CYS A 98 2.27 -8.29 -12.50
N TYR A 99 1.78 -7.77 -13.61
CA TYR A 99 1.09 -6.49 -13.66
C TYR A 99 -0.44 -6.64 -13.60
N GLY A 100 -1.13 -5.56 -13.24
CA GLY A 100 -2.59 -5.48 -13.29
C GLY A 100 -3.34 -5.86 -12.02
N LEU A 101 -2.63 -6.20 -10.93
CA LEU A 101 -3.26 -6.62 -9.68
C LEU A 101 -3.20 -5.57 -8.57
N LEU A 102 -2.36 -4.55 -8.71
CA LEU A 102 -2.01 -3.64 -7.59
C LEU A 102 -3.24 -2.98 -6.95
N SER A 103 -4.13 -2.43 -7.75
CA SER A 103 -5.33 -1.76 -7.24
C SER A 103 -6.26 -2.69 -6.45
N SER A 104 -6.22 -3.99 -6.71
CA SER A 104 -7.00 -4.99 -5.98
C SER A 104 -6.29 -5.51 -4.74
N ILE A 105 -4.96 -5.46 -4.71
CA ILE A 105 -4.13 -6.02 -3.62
C ILE A 105 -4.23 -5.20 -2.34
N TYR A 106 -4.37 -3.88 -2.43
CA TYR A 106 -4.49 -3.03 -1.24
C TYR A 106 -5.65 -3.40 -0.33
N ARG A 107 -6.70 -4.04 -0.86
CA ARG A 107 -7.82 -4.60 -0.07
C ARG A 107 -7.35 -5.48 1.08
N TYR A 108 -6.26 -6.21 0.90
CA TYR A 108 -5.76 -7.19 1.86
C TYR A 108 -4.78 -6.61 2.87
N GLY A 109 -4.49 -5.31 2.78
CA GLY A 109 -3.57 -4.63 3.69
C GLY A 109 -4.26 -3.87 4.81
N GLU A 110 -3.61 -3.77 5.93
CA GLU A 110 -3.93 -2.83 7.01
C GLU A 110 -3.08 -1.57 6.95
N ILE A 111 -1.91 -1.66 6.31
CA ILE A 111 -0.98 -0.55 6.11
C ILE A 111 -0.50 -0.61 4.67
N SER A 112 -0.43 0.54 4.00
CA SER A 112 0.10 0.63 2.64
C SER A 112 1.32 1.53 2.55
N TYR A 113 2.19 1.22 1.59
CA TYR A 113 3.34 2.01 1.23
C TYR A 113 3.33 2.26 -0.28
N ILE A 114 3.50 3.50 -0.70
CA ILE A 114 3.55 3.89 -2.10
C ILE A 114 4.98 4.29 -2.45
N GLY A 115 5.58 3.55 -3.39
CA GLY A 115 6.97 3.76 -3.79
C GLY A 115 7.20 4.98 -4.68
N GLY A 116 8.47 5.25 -4.92
CA GLY A 116 8.94 6.35 -5.77
C GLY A 116 9.35 7.61 -5.02
N GLY A 117 9.06 7.71 -3.74
CA GLY A 117 9.30 8.91 -2.94
C GLY A 117 10.76 9.21 -2.62
N PHE A 118 11.69 8.31 -2.94
CA PHE A 118 13.13 8.54 -2.80
C PHE A 118 13.81 8.81 -4.16
N GLY A 119 13.04 8.96 -5.23
CA GLY A 119 13.58 9.16 -6.57
C GLY A 119 12.64 9.98 -7.44
N VAL A 120 12.02 9.34 -8.40
CA VAL A 120 11.21 9.99 -9.45
C VAL A 120 9.94 10.70 -8.94
N GLY A 121 9.51 10.43 -7.74
CA GLY A 121 8.26 10.89 -7.14
C GLY A 121 7.29 9.74 -6.88
N ILE A 122 6.40 9.95 -5.92
CA ILE A 122 5.45 8.93 -5.50
C ILE A 122 4.44 8.59 -6.60
N HIS A 123 3.96 7.37 -6.59
CA HIS A 123 2.87 6.90 -7.43
C HIS A 123 1.49 7.26 -6.83
N ASN A 124 0.42 6.69 -7.36
CA ASN A 124 -0.94 7.06 -6.98
C ASN A 124 -1.30 6.62 -5.55
N VAL A 125 -1.41 7.59 -4.64
CA VAL A 125 -1.77 7.34 -3.24
C VAL A 125 -3.25 7.01 -3.05
N LEU A 126 -4.12 7.43 -3.97
CA LEU A 126 -5.56 7.23 -3.84
C LEU A 126 -5.97 5.76 -4.01
N GLU A 127 -5.21 4.98 -4.77
CA GLU A 127 -5.47 3.56 -4.98
C GLU A 127 -5.41 2.75 -3.67
N ALA A 128 -4.59 3.17 -2.73
CA ALA A 128 -4.50 2.59 -1.40
C ALA A 128 -5.48 3.25 -0.43
N ALA A 129 -5.53 4.59 -0.43
CA ALA A 129 -6.36 5.36 0.50
C ALA A 129 -7.85 5.01 0.41
N VAL A 130 -8.34 4.66 -0.79
CA VAL A 130 -9.74 4.28 -1.02
C VAL A 130 -10.18 3.06 -0.19
N TYR A 131 -9.25 2.19 0.19
CA TYR A 131 -9.53 1.03 1.03
C TYR A 131 -9.58 1.34 2.53
N GLY A 132 -9.39 2.59 2.92
CA GLY A 132 -9.44 2.99 4.33
C GLY A 132 -8.25 2.49 5.15
N ILE A 133 -7.07 2.52 4.57
CA ILE A 133 -5.82 2.15 5.22
C ILE A 133 -4.83 3.32 5.15
N PRO A 134 -3.95 3.49 6.16
CA PRO A 134 -2.94 4.54 6.12
C PRO A 134 -1.98 4.33 4.97
N VAL A 135 -1.48 5.43 4.42
CA VAL A 135 -0.59 5.45 3.25
C VAL A 135 0.73 6.08 3.63
N ILE A 136 1.81 5.30 3.54
CA ILE A 136 3.18 5.74 3.82
C ILE A 136 3.90 6.01 2.50
N PHE A 137 4.70 7.04 2.44
CA PHE A 137 5.49 7.37 1.26
C PHE A 137 6.75 8.16 1.62
N GLY A 138 7.73 8.18 0.71
CA GLY A 138 8.99 8.91 0.88
C GLY A 138 8.85 10.42 0.66
N PRO A 139 9.96 11.18 0.80
CA PRO A 139 9.92 12.65 0.87
C PRO A 139 9.65 13.35 -0.46
N ASN A 140 9.84 12.71 -1.62
CA ASN A 140 9.55 13.31 -2.92
C ASN A 140 8.05 13.22 -3.24
N ASN A 141 7.25 13.95 -2.46
CA ASN A 141 5.79 13.95 -2.54
C ASN A 141 5.19 15.37 -2.71
N LYS A 142 6.00 16.42 -2.68
CA LYS A 142 5.54 17.82 -2.56
C LYS A 142 4.71 18.29 -3.75
N LYS A 143 4.93 17.72 -4.93
CA LYS A 143 4.18 18.05 -6.16
C LYS A 143 2.82 17.35 -6.25
N PHE A 144 2.53 16.44 -5.32
CA PHE A 144 1.33 15.62 -5.35
C PHE A 144 0.31 16.13 -4.33
N ARG A 145 -0.70 16.82 -4.82
CA ARG A 145 -1.73 17.47 -3.99
C ARG A 145 -2.43 16.48 -3.06
N GLU A 146 -2.78 15.32 -3.58
CA GLU A 146 -3.47 14.29 -2.81
C GLU A 146 -2.62 13.79 -1.63
N ALA A 147 -1.31 13.67 -1.84
CA ALA A 147 -0.39 13.31 -0.75
C ALA A 147 -0.33 14.39 0.32
N GLN A 148 -0.30 15.68 -0.07
CA GLN A 148 -0.30 16.77 0.89
C GLN A 148 -1.58 16.81 1.72
N HIS A 149 -2.73 16.59 1.11
CA HIS A 149 -4.00 16.52 1.81
C HIS A 149 -4.07 15.32 2.76
N LEU A 150 -3.58 14.17 2.34
CA LEU A 150 -3.51 12.99 3.22
C LEU A 150 -2.62 13.24 4.44
N LEU A 151 -1.49 13.93 4.26
CA LEU A 151 -0.61 14.33 5.37
C LEU A 151 -1.35 15.26 6.35
N GLU A 152 -2.03 16.28 5.86
CA GLU A 152 -2.79 17.23 6.68
C GLU A 152 -3.89 16.52 7.47
N GLN A 153 -4.57 15.57 6.86
CA GLN A 153 -5.68 14.83 7.46
C GLN A 153 -5.24 13.61 8.28
N LYS A 154 -3.94 13.37 8.37
CA LYS A 154 -3.36 12.26 9.15
C LYS A 154 -3.75 10.87 8.67
N GLY A 155 -4.04 10.75 7.38
CA GLY A 155 -4.21 9.48 6.67
C GLY A 155 -3.00 9.09 5.82
N GLY A 156 -2.11 10.05 5.54
CA GLY A 156 -0.84 9.86 4.87
C GLY A 156 0.33 10.20 5.78
N PHE A 157 1.46 9.55 5.57
CA PHE A 157 2.65 9.65 6.43
C PHE A 157 3.91 9.70 5.58
N GLU A 158 4.72 10.73 5.77
CA GLU A 158 6.01 10.86 5.11
C GLU A 158 7.09 10.25 5.97
N VAL A 159 7.95 9.45 5.34
CA VAL A 159 9.17 8.94 5.98
C VAL A 159 10.39 9.38 5.17
N THR A 160 11.50 9.66 5.85
CA THR A 160 12.74 10.12 5.23
C THR A 160 13.83 9.06 5.27
N GLY A 161 13.63 8.00 6.03
CA GLY A 161 14.56 6.89 6.16
C GLY A 161 14.01 5.81 7.08
N TYR A 162 14.88 4.90 7.47
CA TYR A 162 14.49 3.75 8.30
C TYR A 162 14.02 4.16 9.71
N ASP A 163 14.71 5.13 10.35
CA ASP A 163 14.44 5.45 11.76
C ASP A 163 13.03 6.01 11.96
N ASP A 164 12.60 6.95 11.14
CA ASP A 164 11.25 7.49 11.22
C ASP A 164 10.19 6.50 10.75
N PHE A 165 10.50 5.67 9.75
CA PHE A 165 9.65 4.56 9.35
C PHE A 165 9.43 3.59 10.50
N LYS A 166 10.49 3.20 11.20
CA LYS A 166 10.42 2.30 12.35
C LYS A 166 9.55 2.89 13.47
N ARG A 167 9.73 4.15 13.81
CA ARG A 167 8.90 4.83 14.83
C ARG A 167 7.41 4.79 14.46
N LEU A 168 7.10 5.06 13.20
CA LEU A 168 5.72 5.04 12.70
C LEU A 168 5.13 3.63 12.77
N MET A 169 5.87 2.65 12.28
CA MET A 169 5.41 1.25 12.28
C MET A 169 5.25 0.70 13.69
N ASP A 170 6.18 0.99 14.58
CA ASP A 170 6.09 0.58 15.99
C ASP A 170 4.81 1.14 16.64
N LYS A 171 4.45 2.37 16.29
CA LYS A 171 3.21 2.97 16.76
C LYS A 171 1.98 2.29 16.18
N PHE A 172 1.96 2.00 14.89
CA PHE A 172 0.86 1.28 14.26
C PHE A 172 0.67 -0.13 14.84
N LEU A 173 1.76 -0.83 15.11
CA LEU A 173 1.69 -2.20 15.63
C LEU A 173 1.33 -2.26 17.12
N SER A 174 1.61 -1.20 17.89
CA SER A 174 1.35 -1.14 19.33
C SER A 174 0.06 -0.42 19.70
N ASP A 175 -0.54 0.34 18.79
CA ASP A 175 -1.74 1.14 19.03
C ASP A 175 -2.74 0.93 17.91
N GLU A 176 -3.64 -0.04 18.09
CA GLU A 176 -4.67 -0.38 17.11
C GLU A 176 -5.63 0.78 16.83
N ALA A 177 -5.97 1.57 17.84
CA ALA A 177 -6.83 2.74 17.66
C ALA A 177 -6.18 3.79 16.76
N TYR A 178 -4.88 4.01 16.92
CA TYR A 178 -4.12 4.92 16.07
C TYR A 178 -4.09 4.45 14.61
N LEU A 179 -3.86 3.15 14.39
CA LEU A 179 -3.89 2.53 13.07
C LEU A 179 -5.26 2.70 12.41
N GLN A 180 -6.32 2.41 13.12
CA GLN A 180 -7.69 2.52 12.62
C GLN A 180 -8.07 3.97 12.31
N GLN A 181 -7.68 4.92 13.13
CA GLN A 181 -7.93 6.36 12.89
C GLN A 181 -7.21 6.85 11.64
N ALA A 182 -5.96 6.43 11.45
CA ALA A 182 -5.19 6.77 10.26
C ALA A 182 -5.84 6.22 8.98
N GLY A 183 -6.28 4.97 9.02
CA GLY A 183 -7.00 4.35 7.91
C GLY A 183 -8.32 5.04 7.60
N LYS A 184 -9.08 5.37 8.63
CA LYS A 184 -10.35 6.10 8.50
C LYS A 184 -10.16 7.48 7.89
N ALA A 185 -9.12 8.20 8.29
CA ALA A 185 -8.77 9.50 7.73
C ALA A 185 -8.45 9.39 6.22
N ALA A 186 -7.69 8.38 5.82
CA ALA A 186 -7.39 8.14 4.41
C ALA A 186 -8.65 7.83 3.58
N GLY A 187 -9.49 6.92 4.06
CA GLY A 187 -10.75 6.58 3.39
C GLY A 187 -11.73 7.75 3.30
N ASN A 188 -11.88 8.50 4.38
CA ASN A 188 -12.75 9.67 4.42
C ASN A 188 -12.30 10.75 3.43
N TYR A 189 -10.99 10.95 3.28
CA TYR A 189 -10.47 11.90 2.30
C TYR A 189 -10.94 11.56 0.88
N VAL A 190 -10.85 10.29 0.48
CA VAL A 190 -11.31 9.86 -0.85
C VAL A 190 -12.82 10.04 -0.98
N ASN A 191 -13.60 9.58 0.00
CA ASN A 191 -15.06 9.63 -0.03
C ASN A 191 -15.61 11.06 -0.05
N HIS A 192 -15.02 11.99 0.71
CA HIS A 192 -15.45 13.39 0.75
C HIS A 192 -15.17 14.14 -0.56
N ASN A 193 -14.17 13.71 -1.33
CA ASN A 193 -13.81 14.32 -2.60
C ASN A 193 -14.42 13.60 -3.82
N ALA A 194 -15.06 12.47 -3.60
CA ALA A 194 -15.83 11.78 -4.61
C ALA A 194 -17.22 12.42 -4.77
N GLY A 195 -17.86 12.19 -5.91
CA GLY A 195 -19.19 12.74 -6.20
C GLY A 195 -19.19 14.21 -6.62
N ALA A 196 -18.02 14.79 -6.90
CA ALA A 196 -17.93 16.15 -7.38
C ALA A 196 -18.70 16.38 -8.70
N LEU A 197 -18.70 15.38 -9.57
CA LEU A 197 -19.48 15.40 -10.82
C LEU A 197 -20.98 15.41 -10.55
N GLU A 198 -21.47 14.61 -9.61
CA GLU A 198 -22.87 14.58 -9.23
C GLU A 198 -23.33 15.90 -8.62
N LYS A 199 -22.49 16.55 -7.82
CA LYS A 199 -22.76 17.87 -7.26
C LYS A 199 -22.84 18.94 -8.33
N ILE A 200 -21.87 18.94 -9.26
CA ILE A 200 -21.84 19.90 -10.37
C ILE A 200 -23.06 19.72 -11.28
N MET A 201 -23.44 18.47 -11.57
CA MET A 201 -24.61 18.16 -12.41
C MET A 201 -25.93 18.60 -11.74
N LYS A 202 -26.04 18.48 -10.42
CA LYS A 202 -27.21 18.97 -9.66
C LYS A 202 -27.30 20.49 -9.66
N ASP A 203 -26.16 21.18 -9.60
CA ASP A 203 -26.10 22.65 -9.60
C ASP A 203 -26.38 23.26 -10.99
N ILE A 204 -26.19 22.47 -12.06
CA ILE A 204 -26.48 22.91 -13.45
C ILE A 204 -27.94 22.67 -13.84
N THR A 205 -28.64 21.76 -13.12
CA THR A 205 -30.03 21.39 -13.44
C THR A 205 -31.07 22.28 -12.71
N LEU A 206 -30.64 23.31 -12.00
CA LEU A 206 -31.46 24.38 -11.42
C LEU A 206 -31.34 25.65 -12.24
#